data_d1046eb035f414603aec729c1d0e2df5
#
_entry.id   d1046eb035f414603aec729c1d0e2df5
#
_cell.length_a   1.000
_cell.length_b   1.000
_cell.length_c   1.000
_cell.angle_alpha   90.00
_cell.angle_beta   90.00
_cell.angle_gamma   90.00
#
_symmetry.space_group_name_H-M   'P 1'
#
loop_
_entity.id
_entity.type
_entity.pdbx_description
1 polymer ?
#
loop_
_entity_poly.entity_id
_entity_poly.type
_entity_poly.pdbx_seq_one_letter_code
_entity_poly.pdbx_strand_id
1 'polypeptide(L)'
;MPPAERRGPRLLILPAADRCVGWTLRAANGRQLGAGVRTYRSEDELAEAVRELIIERAALRCTVGQSEGRLWVWTAHLPVRSTRPGAGEAVAVARSARGYLRRDQCQAAVEAFLTGLQWIGQELRRSGGRRPW
;
A
#
# COMPACT_ATOMS: atom_id res chain seq x y z
N MET A 1 -1.04 5.86 31.70
CA MET A 1 -0.33 4.98 30.76
C MET A 1 -1.20 4.79 29.54
N PRO A 2 -0.72 5.16 28.37
CA PRO A 2 -1.53 4.91 27.19
C PRO A 2 -1.83 3.43 27.12
N PRO A 3 -3.02 3.05 26.69
CA PRO A 3 -3.32 1.65 26.44
C PRO A 3 -2.20 1.09 25.59
N ALA A 4 -1.77 -0.12 25.92
CA ALA A 4 -0.75 -0.80 25.11
C ALA A 4 -1.07 -0.51 23.66
N GLU A 5 -0.37 0.43 23.10
CA GLU A 5 -0.59 0.85 21.74
C GLU A 5 -0.49 -0.39 20.89
N ARG A 6 -1.48 -0.56 20.07
CA ARG A 6 -1.47 -1.61 19.08
C ARG A 6 -0.20 -1.48 18.27
N ARG A 7 0.78 -2.28 18.60
CA ARG A 7 2.05 -2.31 17.91
C ARG A 7 1.86 -3.05 16.59
N GLY A 8 1.15 -2.40 15.70
CA GLY A 8 0.93 -2.92 14.38
C GLY A 8 1.35 -1.93 13.31
N PRO A 9 1.28 -2.35 12.05
CA PRO A 9 1.49 -1.45 10.94
C PRO A 9 0.52 -0.28 10.98
N ARG A 10 0.94 0.86 10.45
CA ARG A 10 0.12 2.08 10.37
C ARG A 10 0.16 2.63 8.96
N LEU A 11 -0.99 3.07 8.50
CA LEU A 11 -1.10 3.80 7.25
C LEU A 11 -1.12 5.28 7.60
N LEU A 12 -0.20 6.03 6.99
CA LEU A 12 -0.06 7.46 7.22
C LEU A 12 -0.43 8.23 5.96
N ILE A 13 -1.17 9.31 6.16
CA ILE A 13 -1.49 10.25 5.09
C ILE A 13 -0.47 11.39 5.17
N LEU A 14 0.22 11.62 4.05
CA LEU A 14 1.30 12.59 3.97
C LEU A 14 0.98 13.64 2.92
N PRO A 15 1.38 14.91 3.14
CA PRO A 15 1.24 15.92 2.11
C PRO A 15 2.11 15.58 0.90
N ALA A 16 1.59 15.90 -0.27
CA ALA A 16 2.27 15.72 -1.55
C ALA A 16 2.28 17.04 -2.31
N ALA A 17 2.85 17.06 -3.51
CA ALA A 17 2.90 18.25 -4.32
C ALA A 17 1.48 18.73 -4.71
N ASP A 18 1.35 20.03 -5.02
CA ASP A 18 0.12 20.64 -5.54
C ASP A 18 -1.09 20.49 -4.60
N ARG A 19 -0.85 20.60 -3.29
CA ARG A 19 -1.88 20.47 -2.24
C ARG A 19 -2.59 19.11 -2.26
N CYS A 20 -1.95 18.11 -2.84
CA CYS A 20 -2.44 16.75 -2.81
C CYS A 20 -1.95 16.00 -1.59
N VAL A 21 -2.50 14.82 -1.36
CA VAL A 21 -2.09 13.91 -0.29
C VAL A 21 -1.76 12.55 -0.86
N GLY A 22 -0.83 11.86 -0.22
CA GLY A 22 -0.46 10.50 -0.54
C GLY A 22 -0.46 9.65 0.71
N TRP A 23 -0.26 8.35 0.56
CA TRP A 23 -0.20 7.46 1.71
C TRP A 23 1.07 6.62 1.70
N THR A 24 1.48 6.24 2.89
CA THR A 24 2.56 5.28 3.10
C THR A 24 2.15 4.30 4.18
N LEU A 25 2.59 3.07 4.06
CA LEU A 25 2.36 2.03 5.05
C LEU A 25 3.67 1.81 5.81
N ARG A 26 3.61 1.91 7.13
CA ARG A 26 4.78 1.72 8.00
C ARG A 26 4.54 0.57 8.97
N ALA A 27 5.60 -0.16 9.24
CA ALA A 27 5.60 -1.19 10.27
C ALA A 27 5.59 -0.57 11.67
N ALA A 28 5.31 -1.39 12.69
CA ALA A 28 5.29 -0.96 14.07
C ALA A 28 6.60 -0.28 14.52
N ASN A 29 7.72 -0.70 13.95
CA ASN A 29 9.04 -0.13 14.24
C ASN A 29 9.33 1.16 13.46
N GLY A 30 8.36 1.68 12.71
CA GLY A 30 8.50 2.87 11.88
C GLY A 30 9.10 2.64 10.51
N ARG A 31 9.49 1.41 10.18
CA ARG A 31 10.07 1.09 8.88
C ARG A 31 9.00 1.19 7.80
N GLN A 32 9.33 1.90 6.72
CA GLN A 32 8.40 2.06 5.61
C GLN A 32 8.26 0.74 4.83
N LEU A 33 7.03 0.26 4.69
CA LEU A 33 6.73 -0.99 4.00
C LEU A 33 6.39 -0.77 2.53
N GLY A 34 5.76 0.35 2.22
CA GLY A 34 5.38 0.69 0.86
C GLY A 34 4.62 1.99 0.83
N ALA A 35 4.30 2.45 -0.37
CA ALA A 35 3.60 3.71 -0.57
C ALA A 35 2.63 3.61 -1.75
N GLY A 36 1.63 4.48 -1.78
CA GLY A 36 0.75 4.62 -2.92
C GLY A 36 1.47 5.27 -4.09
N VAL A 37 1.14 4.87 -5.31
CA VAL A 37 1.73 5.45 -6.52
C VAL A 37 1.02 6.74 -6.94
N ARG A 38 -0.21 6.96 -6.46
CA ARG A 38 -1.01 8.12 -6.80
C ARG A 38 -1.12 9.10 -5.65
N THR A 39 -1.36 10.36 -5.98
CA THR A 39 -1.74 11.38 -5.03
C THR A 39 -3.21 11.73 -5.25
N TYR A 40 -3.84 12.27 -4.22
CA TYR A 40 -5.27 12.57 -4.22
C TYR A 40 -5.48 14.01 -3.79
N ARG A 41 -6.57 14.62 -4.25
CA ARG A 41 -6.88 16.02 -3.93
C ARG A 41 -7.41 16.22 -2.52
N SER A 42 -7.95 15.17 -1.92
CA SER A 42 -8.50 15.25 -0.57
C SER A 42 -8.23 13.96 0.19
N GLU A 43 -8.27 14.03 1.51
CA GLU A 43 -8.13 12.86 2.37
C GLU A 43 -9.30 11.90 2.16
N ASP A 44 -10.49 12.40 1.82
CA ASP A 44 -11.64 11.54 1.57
C ASP A 44 -11.46 10.69 0.31
N GLU A 45 -10.95 11.28 -0.77
CA GLU A 45 -10.63 10.53 -1.99
C GLU A 45 -9.56 9.48 -1.72
N LEU A 46 -8.53 9.85 -0.97
CA LEU A 46 -7.46 8.93 -0.59
C LEU A 46 -8.02 7.77 0.24
N ALA A 47 -8.84 8.07 1.22
CA ALA A 47 -9.42 7.06 2.10
C ALA A 47 -10.29 6.06 1.33
N GLU A 48 -11.06 6.52 0.35
CA GLU A 48 -11.84 5.65 -0.52
C GLU A 48 -10.94 4.72 -1.33
N ALA A 49 -9.86 5.27 -1.90
CA ALA A 49 -8.91 4.47 -2.67
C ALA A 49 -8.21 3.42 -1.80
N VAL A 50 -7.82 3.79 -0.59
CA VAL A 50 -7.20 2.86 0.37
C VAL A 50 -8.19 1.78 0.80
N ARG A 51 -9.43 2.15 1.07
CA ARG A 51 -10.49 1.19 1.43
C ARG A 51 -10.68 0.17 0.31
N GLU A 52 -10.76 0.62 -0.93
CA GLU A 52 -10.88 -0.25 -2.09
C GLU A 52 -9.68 -1.20 -2.22
N LEU A 53 -8.48 -0.67 -2.05
CA LEU A 53 -7.25 -1.47 -2.05
C LEU A 53 -7.30 -2.58 -0.99
N ILE A 54 -7.74 -2.25 0.21
CA ILE A 54 -7.86 -3.22 1.30
C ILE A 54 -8.90 -4.28 0.99
N ILE A 55 -10.05 -3.88 0.48
CA ILE A 55 -11.13 -4.80 0.11
C ILE A 55 -10.67 -5.76 -0.99
N GLU A 56 -9.93 -5.26 -1.97
CA GLU A 56 -9.50 -6.03 -3.13
C GLU A 56 -8.09 -6.61 -2.99
N ARG A 57 -7.51 -6.60 -1.80
CA ARG A 57 -6.12 -7.03 -1.60
C ARG A 57 -5.82 -8.46 -2.05
N ALA A 58 -6.81 -9.33 -2.06
CA ALA A 58 -6.63 -10.69 -2.55
C ALA A 58 -6.35 -10.74 -4.06
N ALA A 59 -6.75 -9.71 -4.78
CA ALA A 59 -6.51 -9.60 -6.22
C ALA A 59 -5.20 -8.86 -6.55
N LEU A 60 -4.47 -8.37 -5.55
CA LEU A 60 -3.20 -7.70 -5.76
C LEU A 60 -2.18 -8.62 -6.40
N ARG A 61 -1.50 -8.11 -7.41
CA ARG A 61 -0.39 -8.79 -8.05
C ARG A 61 0.85 -7.93 -7.90
N CYS A 62 1.88 -8.50 -7.26
CA CYS A 62 3.14 -7.79 -7.05
C CYS A 62 4.17 -8.31 -8.03
N THR A 63 4.86 -7.40 -8.69
CA THR A 63 5.97 -7.72 -9.59
C THR A 63 7.26 -7.17 -9.00
N VAL A 64 8.32 -7.95 -9.13
CA VAL A 64 9.66 -7.56 -8.67
C VAL A 64 10.54 -7.41 -9.91
N GLY A 65 11.25 -6.30 -10.00
CA GLY A 65 12.13 -6.02 -11.13
C GLY A 65 13.27 -5.10 -10.72
N GLN A 66 14.23 -4.95 -11.61
CA GLN A 66 15.35 -4.03 -11.38
C GLN A 66 15.05 -2.66 -11.97
N SER A 67 15.37 -1.64 -11.20
CA SER A 67 15.35 -0.25 -11.66
C SER A 67 16.58 0.05 -12.52
N GLU A 68 16.61 1.23 -13.13
CA GLU A 68 17.76 1.69 -13.91
C GLU A 68 19.06 1.70 -13.11
N GLY A 69 18.97 1.93 -11.79
CA GLY A 69 20.11 1.90 -10.88
C GLY A 69 20.50 0.50 -10.41
N ARG A 70 19.97 -0.56 -11.02
CA ARG A 70 20.20 -1.96 -10.67
C ARG A 70 19.72 -2.35 -9.27
N LEU A 71 18.89 -1.52 -8.65
CA LEU A 71 18.26 -1.87 -7.40
C LEU A 71 16.97 -2.64 -7.69
N TRP A 72 16.66 -3.58 -6.81
CA TRP A 72 15.42 -4.33 -6.91
C TRP A 72 14.28 -3.53 -6.30
N VAL A 73 13.17 -3.42 -7.03
CA VAL A 73 11.97 -2.70 -6.62
C VAL A 73 10.75 -3.57 -6.90
N TRP A 74 9.67 -3.32 -6.18
CA TRP A 74 8.42 -4.02 -6.44
C TRP A 74 7.30 -3.02 -6.69
N THR A 75 6.30 -3.47 -7.44
CA THR A 75 5.08 -2.71 -7.73
C THR A 75 3.88 -3.64 -7.55
N ALA A 76 2.86 -3.14 -6.89
CA ALA A 76 1.60 -3.87 -6.72
C ALA A 76 0.54 -3.30 -7.66
N HIS A 77 -0.19 -4.19 -8.31
CA HIS A 77 -1.20 -3.84 -9.29
C HIS A 77 -2.55 -4.46 -8.91
N LEU A 78 -3.62 -3.74 -9.22
CA LEU A 78 -4.99 -4.26 -9.17
C LEU A 78 -5.54 -4.34 -10.59
N PRO A 79 -6.35 -5.36 -10.89
CA PRO A 79 -7.03 -5.41 -12.17
C PRO A 79 -8.01 -4.25 -12.29
N VAL A 80 -8.06 -3.65 -13.47
CA VAL A 80 -9.06 -2.62 -13.75
C VAL A 80 -10.42 -3.31 -13.87
N ARG A 81 -11.37 -2.88 -13.08
CA ARG A 81 -12.76 -3.30 -13.25
C ARG A 81 -13.33 -2.59 -14.46
N SER A 82 -13.20 -3.24 -15.61
CA SER A 82 -13.84 -2.75 -16.83
C SER A 82 -14.91 -3.73 -17.24
N THR A 83 -16.07 -3.21 -17.61
CA THR A 83 -17.14 -3.99 -18.21
C THR A 83 -16.85 -4.34 -19.67
N ARG A 84 -15.73 -3.85 -20.21
CA ARG A 84 -15.36 -4.15 -21.60
C ARG A 84 -14.63 -5.49 -21.67
N PRO A 85 -15.08 -6.42 -22.52
CA PRO A 85 -14.35 -7.65 -22.75
C PRO A 85 -12.92 -7.35 -23.25
N GLY A 86 -11.93 -8.00 -22.65
CA GLY A 86 -10.54 -7.84 -23.06
C GLY A 86 -9.77 -6.72 -22.38
N ALA A 87 -10.40 -5.96 -21.48
CA ALA A 87 -9.69 -4.96 -20.67
C ALA A 87 -8.98 -5.65 -19.49
N GLY A 88 -7.90 -6.35 -19.79
CA GLY A 88 -7.08 -7.02 -18.78
C GLY A 88 -5.97 -6.15 -18.21
N GLU A 89 -6.07 -4.84 -18.33
CA GLU A 89 -5.04 -3.93 -17.84
C GLU A 89 -5.08 -3.84 -16.31
N ALA A 90 -3.91 -4.02 -15.71
CA ALA A 90 -3.73 -3.83 -14.28
C ALA A 90 -3.21 -2.42 -14.03
N VAL A 91 -3.69 -1.78 -12.97
CA VAL A 91 -3.26 -0.45 -12.57
C VAL A 91 -2.34 -0.54 -11.38
N ALA A 92 -1.19 0.12 -11.45
CA ALA A 92 -0.27 0.22 -10.33
C ALA A 92 -0.93 1.01 -9.20
N VAL A 93 -0.95 0.45 -7.99
CA VAL A 93 -1.60 1.05 -6.82
C VAL A 93 -0.62 1.31 -5.69
N ALA A 94 0.46 0.54 -5.62
CA ALA A 94 1.47 0.68 -4.57
C ALA A 94 2.84 0.30 -5.11
N ARG A 95 3.86 0.77 -4.41
CA ARG A 95 5.24 0.54 -4.82
C ARG A 95 6.14 0.38 -3.59
N SER A 96 7.34 -0.17 -3.85
CA SER A 96 8.35 -0.28 -2.81
C SER A 96 8.77 1.09 -2.30
N ALA A 97 9.03 1.15 -1.00
CA ALA A 97 9.47 2.36 -0.33
C ALA A 97 10.88 2.75 -0.78
N ARG A 98 11.67 1.78 -1.18
CA ARG A 98 13.06 1.97 -1.59
C ARG A 98 13.49 0.87 -2.56
N GLY A 99 14.68 1.02 -3.14
CA GLY A 99 15.32 -0.05 -3.86
C GLY A 99 16.10 -0.95 -2.92
N TYR A 100 16.25 -2.22 -3.29
CA TYR A 100 16.97 -3.24 -2.53
C TYR A 100 18.15 -3.75 -3.34
N LEU A 101 19.26 -4.06 -2.66
CA LEU A 101 20.45 -4.56 -3.33
C LEU A 101 20.27 -6.00 -3.82
N ARG A 102 19.40 -6.77 -3.18
CA ARG A 102 19.18 -8.17 -3.49
C ARG A 102 17.71 -8.45 -3.75
N ARG A 103 17.47 -9.35 -4.68
CA ARG A 103 16.12 -9.75 -5.06
C ARG A 103 15.34 -10.36 -3.89
N ASP A 104 15.99 -11.21 -3.10
CA ASP A 104 15.35 -11.87 -1.96
C ASP A 104 14.92 -10.86 -0.88
N GLN A 105 15.69 -9.79 -0.70
CA GLN A 105 15.31 -8.69 0.19
C GLN A 105 14.05 -7.98 -0.32
N CYS A 106 13.99 -7.74 -1.63
CA CYS A 106 12.82 -7.12 -2.25
C CYS A 106 11.58 -8.03 -2.11
N GLN A 107 11.74 -9.33 -2.32
CA GLN A 107 10.66 -10.28 -2.17
C GLN A 107 10.15 -10.33 -0.73
N ALA A 108 11.04 -10.30 0.24
CA ALA A 108 10.65 -10.22 1.65
C ALA A 108 9.90 -8.93 1.96
N ALA A 109 10.28 -7.83 1.31
CA ALA A 109 9.59 -6.55 1.46
C ALA A 109 8.16 -6.60 0.90
N VAL A 110 7.94 -7.29 -0.21
CA VAL A 110 6.59 -7.53 -0.75
C VAL A 110 5.72 -8.25 0.28
N GLU A 111 6.25 -9.31 0.86
CA GLU A 111 5.51 -10.09 1.86
C GLU A 111 5.18 -9.26 3.10
N ALA A 112 6.12 -8.44 3.55
CA ALA A 112 5.91 -7.55 4.68
C ALA A 112 4.81 -6.52 4.38
N PHE A 113 4.78 -5.99 3.16
CA PHE A 113 3.75 -5.05 2.71
C PHE A 113 2.37 -5.73 2.72
N LEU A 114 2.26 -6.91 2.13
CA LEU A 114 0.99 -7.65 2.08
C LEU A 114 0.48 -8.02 3.47
N THR A 115 1.38 -8.44 4.35
CA THR A 115 1.05 -8.72 5.75
C THR A 115 0.55 -7.47 6.45
N GLY A 116 1.20 -6.32 6.20
CA GLY A 116 0.77 -5.04 6.75
C GLY A 116 -0.61 -4.64 6.28
N LEU A 117 -0.93 -4.82 4.99
CA LEU A 117 -2.26 -4.54 4.46
C LEU A 117 -3.32 -5.43 5.09
N GLN A 118 -3.01 -6.70 5.30
CA GLN A 118 -3.92 -7.64 5.94
C GLN A 118 -4.23 -7.18 7.37
N TRP A 119 -3.21 -6.73 8.09
CA TRP A 119 -3.37 -6.23 9.45
C TRP A 119 -4.28 -4.99 9.48
N ILE A 120 -4.06 -4.04 8.56
CA ILE A 120 -4.90 -2.84 8.42
C ILE A 120 -6.34 -3.23 8.10
N GLY A 121 -6.54 -4.21 7.22
CA GLY A 121 -7.87 -4.72 6.89
C GLY A 121 -8.60 -5.33 8.09
N GLN A 122 -7.89 -6.05 8.94
CA GLN A 122 -8.45 -6.59 10.17
C GLN A 122 -8.85 -5.48 11.15
N GLU A 123 -8.01 -4.45 11.29
CA GLU A 123 -8.31 -3.30 12.13
C GLU A 123 -9.53 -2.54 11.62
N LEU A 124 -9.66 -2.39 10.31
CA LEU A 124 -10.82 -1.74 9.71
C LEU A 124 -12.11 -2.50 10.04
N ARG A 125 -12.08 -3.82 9.97
CA ARG A 125 -13.23 -4.66 10.34
C ARG A 125 -13.56 -4.57 11.82
N ARG A 126 -12.53 -4.61 12.67
CA ARG A 126 -12.67 -4.55 14.11
C ARG A 126 -13.27 -3.23 14.57
N SER A 127 -12.97 -2.15 13.89
CA SER A 127 -13.47 -0.81 14.21
C SER A 127 -14.85 -0.52 13.62
N GLY A 128 -15.50 -1.51 12.98
CA GLY A 128 -16.79 -1.31 12.37
C GLY A 128 -16.77 -0.41 11.15
N GLY A 129 -15.64 -0.38 10.45
CA GLY A 129 -15.45 0.45 9.27
C GLY A 129 -14.86 1.82 9.55
N ARG A 130 -14.50 2.11 10.79
CA ARG A 130 -13.78 3.35 11.11
C ARG A 130 -12.36 3.27 10.58
N ARG A 131 -11.92 4.36 9.96
CA ARG A 131 -10.58 4.46 9.41
C ARG A 131 -9.54 4.33 10.52
N PRO A 132 -8.61 3.35 10.47
CA PRO A 132 -7.52 3.25 11.43
C PRO A 132 -6.33 4.16 11.07
N TRP A 133 -6.54 5.03 10.12
CA TRP A 133 -5.54 6.00 9.64
C TRP A 133 -6.03 7.43 9.71
#